data_cbdab825cca9baff2eaeb912ea21d7c3
#
_entry.id   cbdab825cca9baff2eaeb912ea21d7c3
#
_cell.length_a   1.000
_cell.length_b   1.000
_cell.length_c   1.000
_cell.angle_alpha   90.00
_cell.angle_beta   90.00
_cell.angle_gamma   90.00
#
_symmetry.space_group_name_H-M   'P 1'
#
loop_
_entity.id
_entity.type
_entity.pdbx_description
1 polymer ?
#
loop_
_entity_poly.entity_id
_entity_poly.type
_entity_poly.pdbx_seq_one_letter_code
_entity_poly.pdbx_strand_id
1 'polypeptide(L)'
;MHADDHLHSEFSDDSREPMENQIKKGIELGLDEICFTDHVDYGVKRDWDDPKGIEVHTSSWHYGLADMQPGRNILRLYKDLGGKIIAVGSDAYRTEFLADHIRDADTILKEEPSFTRIATFRHRNPVFHAL
;
A
#
# COMPACT_ATOMS: atom_id res chain seq x y z
N MET A 1 7.53 11.78 -1.73
CA MET A 1 6.82 10.92 -2.68
C MET A 1 5.47 10.56 -2.10
N HIS A 2 4.42 10.68 -2.89
CA HIS A 2 3.06 10.27 -2.50
C HIS A 2 2.62 9.18 -3.45
N ALA A 3 2.57 7.94 -2.96
CA ALA A 3 2.18 6.76 -3.72
C ALA A 3 0.99 6.07 -3.05
N ASP A 4 0.19 5.38 -3.84
CA ASP A 4 -0.78 4.41 -3.38
C ASP A 4 -0.50 3.08 -4.08
N ASP A 5 -0.02 2.12 -3.33
CA ASP A 5 0.49 0.85 -3.86
C ASP A 5 -0.55 -0.28 -3.83
N HIS A 6 -1.83 0.03 -3.54
CA HIS A 6 -2.89 -0.99 -3.49
C HIS A 6 -4.25 -0.44 -3.91
N LEU A 7 -4.66 -0.73 -5.14
CA LEU A 7 -5.92 -0.30 -5.74
C LEU A 7 -6.57 -1.46 -6.50
N HIS A 8 -7.92 -1.50 -6.49
CA HIS A 8 -8.71 -2.43 -7.27
C HIS A 8 -9.56 -1.69 -8.29
N SER A 9 -9.59 -2.16 -9.55
CA SER A 9 -10.40 -1.61 -10.63
C SER A 9 -11.48 -2.59 -11.11
N GLU A 10 -12.24 -2.21 -12.16
CA GLU A 10 -13.24 -3.07 -12.78
C GLU A 10 -12.68 -4.37 -13.38
N PHE A 11 -11.37 -4.53 -13.45
CA PHE A 11 -10.72 -5.77 -13.87
C PHE A 11 -10.56 -6.78 -12.73
N SER A 12 -10.80 -6.36 -11.48
CA SER A 12 -10.90 -7.22 -10.31
C SER A 12 -12.32 -7.71 -10.12
N ASP A 13 -12.51 -8.94 -9.63
CA ASP A 13 -13.84 -9.52 -9.42
C ASP A 13 -14.63 -8.87 -8.28
N ASP A 14 -13.97 -8.13 -7.41
CA ASP A 14 -14.50 -7.49 -6.22
C ASP A 14 -14.65 -5.96 -6.32
N SER A 15 -14.23 -5.34 -7.43
CA SER A 15 -14.39 -3.90 -7.68
C SER A 15 -15.19 -3.63 -8.96
N ARG A 16 -15.88 -2.47 -9.00
CA ARG A 16 -16.57 -1.96 -10.18
C ARG A 16 -16.10 -0.57 -10.59
N GLU A 17 -15.06 -0.06 -9.94
CA GLU A 17 -14.55 1.27 -10.23
C GLU A 17 -13.72 1.27 -11.52
N PRO A 18 -14.10 2.07 -12.53
CA PRO A 18 -13.31 2.17 -13.76
C PRO A 18 -11.87 2.61 -13.49
N MET A 19 -10.91 1.86 -14.02
CA MET A 19 -9.47 2.16 -13.87
C MET A 19 -9.15 3.60 -14.26
N GLU A 20 -9.80 4.11 -15.33
CA GLU A 20 -9.62 5.48 -15.78
C GLU A 20 -10.01 6.52 -14.71
N ASN A 21 -11.06 6.26 -13.92
CA ASN A 21 -11.48 7.14 -12.83
C ASN A 21 -10.43 7.18 -11.72
N GLN A 22 -9.86 6.03 -11.36
CA GLN A 22 -8.77 5.94 -10.39
C GLN A 22 -7.54 6.74 -10.85
N ILE A 23 -7.16 6.59 -12.13
CA ILE A 23 -6.04 7.35 -12.71
C ILE A 23 -6.30 8.86 -12.65
N LYS A 24 -7.47 9.31 -13.07
CA LYS A 24 -7.84 10.74 -13.00
C LYS A 24 -7.79 11.28 -11.58
N LYS A 25 -8.29 10.49 -10.62
CA LYS A 25 -8.27 10.86 -9.21
C LYS A 25 -6.86 10.93 -8.66
N GLY A 26 -5.99 9.98 -9.01
CA GLY A 26 -4.58 10.01 -8.63
C GLY A 26 -3.87 11.27 -9.14
N ILE A 27 -4.11 11.66 -10.38
CA ILE A 27 -3.59 12.91 -10.97
C ILE A 27 -4.12 14.15 -10.21
N GLU A 28 -5.42 14.18 -9.91
CA GLU A 28 -6.05 15.27 -9.16
C GLU A 28 -5.45 15.41 -7.75
N LEU A 29 -5.18 14.30 -7.08
CA LEU A 29 -4.56 14.25 -5.75
C LEU A 29 -3.05 14.55 -5.78
N GLY A 30 -2.44 14.61 -6.96
CA GLY A 30 -1.00 14.83 -7.12
C GLY A 30 -0.16 13.65 -6.63
N LEU A 31 -0.65 12.42 -6.82
CA LEU A 31 0.13 11.22 -6.54
C LEU A 31 1.26 11.09 -7.55
N ASP A 32 2.43 10.69 -7.08
CA ASP A 32 3.60 10.42 -7.90
C ASP A 32 3.51 9.03 -8.56
N GLU A 33 2.85 8.07 -7.87
CA GLU A 33 2.71 6.68 -8.32
C GLU A 33 1.41 6.08 -7.77
N ILE A 34 0.78 5.21 -8.57
CA ILE A 34 -0.32 4.33 -8.15
C ILE A 34 -0.06 2.92 -8.67
N CYS A 35 -0.43 1.90 -7.91
CA CYS A 35 -0.29 0.51 -8.31
C CYS A 35 -1.65 -0.20 -8.28
N PHE A 36 -2.09 -0.72 -9.44
CA PHE A 36 -3.27 -1.57 -9.48
C PHE A 36 -2.90 -3.00 -9.10
N THR A 37 -3.64 -3.54 -8.15
CA THR A 37 -3.46 -4.88 -7.59
C THR A 37 -4.68 -5.75 -7.83
N ASP A 38 -5.29 -5.59 -9.00
CA ASP A 38 -6.47 -6.37 -9.41
C ASP A 38 -6.21 -7.88 -9.27
N HIS A 39 -7.20 -8.60 -8.75
CA HIS A 39 -7.10 -10.03 -8.55
C HIS A 39 -7.02 -10.78 -9.89
N VAL A 40 -5.93 -11.50 -10.07
CA VAL A 40 -5.74 -12.49 -11.15
C VAL A 40 -5.31 -13.80 -10.52
N ASP A 41 -6.25 -14.53 -9.94
CA ASP A 41 -5.95 -15.67 -9.06
C ASP A 41 -5.65 -16.99 -9.80
N TYR A 42 -5.07 -16.92 -10.98
CA TYR A 42 -4.66 -18.11 -11.75
C TYR A 42 -3.31 -18.65 -11.29
N GLY A 43 -3.33 -19.58 -10.33
CA GLY A 43 -2.20 -20.47 -10.05
C GLY A 43 -0.88 -19.77 -9.71
N VAL A 44 -0.90 -18.83 -8.79
CA VAL A 44 0.29 -18.06 -8.39
C VAL A 44 1.35 -19.00 -7.81
N LYS A 45 2.41 -19.22 -8.58
CA LYS A 45 3.63 -19.87 -8.10
C LYS A 45 4.44 -18.84 -7.32
N ARG A 46 4.51 -18.99 -6.00
CA ARG A 46 5.38 -18.13 -5.16
C ARG A 46 6.84 -18.47 -5.43
N ASP A 47 7.61 -17.47 -5.81
CA ASP A 47 9.06 -17.56 -5.79
C ASP A 47 9.54 -17.26 -4.37
N TRP A 48 10.20 -18.25 -3.73
CA TRP A 48 10.61 -18.13 -2.33
C TRP A 48 11.85 -17.24 -2.15
N ASP A 49 12.54 -16.93 -3.27
CA ASP A 49 13.76 -16.11 -3.27
C ASP A 49 13.48 -14.62 -3.52
N ASP A 50 12.23 -14.24 -3.79
CA ASP A 50 11.85 -12.83 -3.96
C ASP A 50 11.99 -12.03 -2.65
N PRO A 51 12.44 -10.78 -2.69
CA PRO A 51 12.49 -9.90 -1.54
C PRO A 51 11.11 -9.78 -0.89
N LYS A 52 11.01 -10.17 0.37
CA LYS A 52 9.74 -10.15 1.10
C LYS A 52 9.61 -8.86 1.88
N GLY A 53 8.48 -8.20 1.69
CA GLY A 53 8.09 -7.00 2.42
C GLY A 53 6.78 -7.20 3.17
N ILE A 54 6.40 -6.20 3.94
CA ILE A 54 5.06 -6.03 4.49
C ILE A 54 4.40 -4.86 3.78
N GLU A 55 3.17 -5.04 3.38
CA GLU A 55 2.31 -3.95 2.98
C GLU A 55 1.47 -3.48 4.17
N VAL A 56 1.28 -2.18 4.27
CA VAL A 56 0.43 -1.53 5.25
C VAL A 56 -0.79 -0.98 4.53
N HIS A 57 -1.98 -1.46 4.90
CA HIS A 57 -3.24 -0.98 4.35
C HIS A 57 -3.85 0.08 5.27
N THR A 58 -4.32 1.16 4.68
CA THR A 58 -5.01 2.23 5.40
C THR A 58 -6.53 2.07 5.42
N SER A 59 -7.07 1.13 4.64
CA SER A 59 -8.51 0.84 4.53
C SER A 59 -9.17 0.51 5.89
N SER A 60 -8.42 -0.03 6.83
CA SER A 60 -8.89 -0.33 8.18
C SER A 60 -9.52 0.88 8.89
N TRP A 61 -8.97 2.08 8.72
CA TRP A 61 -9.53 3.30 9.30
C TRP A 61 -10.86 3.68 8.65
N HIS A 62 -10.96 3.46 7.34
CA HIS A 62 -12.21 3.64 6.61
C HIS A 62 -13.35 2.74 7.15
N TYR A 63 -13.00 1.52 7.58
CA TYR A 63 -13.93 0.60 8.22
C TYR A 63 -14.09 0.82 9.74
N GLY A 64 -13.54 1.90 10.29
CA GLY A 64 -13.70 2.30 11.69
C GLY A 64 -12.81 1.52 12.66
N LEU A 65 -11.77 0.84 12.18
CA LEU A 65 -10.78 0.23 13.06
C LEU A 65 -9.83 1.28 13.65
N ALA A 66 -9.25 0.97 14.80
CA ALA A 66 -8.43 1.93 15.55
C ALA A 66 -7.01 2.13 14.99
N ASP A 67 -6.54 1.22 14.14
CA ASP A 67 -5.17 1.24 13.61
C ASP A 67 -5.14 0.71 12.17
N MET A 68 -4.07 1.01 11.43
CA MET A 68 -3.79 0.43 10.12
C MET A 68 -3.53 -1.09 10.21
N GLN A 69 -3.53 -1.78 9.09
CA GLN A 69 -3.25 -3.22 9.02
C GLN A 69 -1.98 -3.50 8.19
N PRO A 70 -1.01 -4.27 8.76
CA PRO A 70 -1.00 -4.78 10.13
C PRO A 70 -0.80 -3.66 11.16
N GLY A 71 -1.31 -3.85 12.38
CA GLY A 71 -1.17 -2.88 13.47
C GLY A 71 0.28 -2.67 13.92
N ARG A 72 0.53 -1.57 14.62
CA ARG A 72 1.89 -1.14 15.05
C ARG A 72 2.70 -2.18 15.80
N ASN A 73 2.06 -3.03 16.59
CA ASN A 73 2.73 -4.12 17.31
C ASN A 73 3.37 -5.15 16.35
N ILE A 74 2.70 -5.49 15.27
CA ILE A 74 3.23 -6.40 14.24
C ILE A 74 4.35 -5.72 13.45
N LEU A 75 4.20 -4.44 13.14
CA LEU A 75 5.23 -3.67 12.44
C LEU A 75 6.51 -3.52 13.25
N ARG A 76 6.40 -3.35 14.59
CA ARG A 76 7.56 -3.39 15.48
C ARG A 76 8.26 -4.75 15.44
N LEU A 77 7.49 -5.84 15.57
CA LEU A 77 8.04 -7.19 15.49
C LEU A 77 8.75 -7.43 14.15
N TYR A 78 8.14 -7.00 13.05
CA TYR A 78 8.75 -7.09 11.72
C TYR A 78 10.10 -6.35 11.66
N LYS A 79 10.15 -5.12 12.20
CA LYS A 79 11.38 -4.33 12.27
C LYS A 79 12.43 -4.98 13.16
N ASP A 80 12.05 -5.48 14.34
CA ASP A 80 12.96 -6.14 15.31
C ASP A 80 13.56 -7.42 14.73
N LEU A 81 12.83 -8.12 13.87
CA LEU A 81 13.30 -9.27 13.10
C LEU A 81 14.15 -8.90 11.88
N GLY A 82 14.45 -7.60 11.69
CA GLY A 82 15.30 -7.12 10.58
C GLY A 82 14.55 -6.80 9.29
N GLY A 83 13.23 -6.72 9.33
CA GLY A 83 12.39 -6.32 8.19
C GLY A 83 12.71 -4.89 7.75
N LYS A 84 12.78 -4.67 6.43
CA LYS A 84 13.24 -3.38 5.85
C LYS A 84 12.35 -2.86 4.72
N ILE A 85 11.48 -3.70 4.18
CA ILE A 85 10.65 -3.39 3.01
C ILE A 85 9.22 -3.21 3.49
N ILE A 86 8.73 -1.97 3.44
CA ILE A 86 7.35 -1.61 3.75
C ILE A 86 6.80 -0.83 2.56
N ALA A 87 5.68 -1.28 2.01
CA ALA A 87 4.84 -0.53 1.10
C ALA A 87 3.60 -0.02 1.85
N VAL A 88 2.96 1.02 1.34
CA VAL A 88 1.73 1.57 1.90
C VAL A 88 0.70 1.69 0.79
N GLY A 89 -0.48 1.13 1.00
CA GLY A 89 -1.59 1.17 0.08
C GLY A 89 -2.91 1.54 0.75
N SER A 90 -3.81 2.17 0.01
CA SER A 90 -5.15 2.51 0.51
C SER A 90 -6.12 1.34 0.45
N ASP A 91 -5.84 0.33 -0.37
CA ASP A 91 -6.75 -0.78 -0.65
C ASP A 91 -8.11 -0.24 -1.16
N ALA A 92 -8.03 0.70 -2.12
CA ALA A 92 -9.18 1.45 -2.58
C ALA A 92 -9.96 0.70 -3.65
N TYR A 93 -11.21 0.38 -3.35
CA TYR A 93 -12.20 -0.19 -4.28
C TYR A 93 -13.06 0.88 -4.96
N ARG A 94 -12.89 2.15 -4.59
CA ARG A 94 -13.64 3.31 -5.12
C ARG A 94 -12.74 4.53 -5.12
N THR A 95 -12.93 5.42 -6.10
CA THR A 95 -12.11 6.64 -6.24
C THR A 95 -12.13 7.55 -5.02
N GLU A 96 -13.22 7.55 -4.25
CA GLU A 96 -13.34 8.36 -3.04
C GLU A 96 -12.36 7.96 -1.93
N PHE A 97 -11.84 6.71 -1.96
CA PHE A 97 -10.91 6.15 -0.97
C PHE A 97 -9.46 6.09 -1.46
N LEU A 98 -9.23 6.52 -2.72
CA LEU A 98 -7.89 6.55 -3.26
C LEU A 98 -6.98 7.45 -2.41
N ALA A 99 -5.84 6.89 -1.99
CA ALA A 99 -4.87 7.52 -1.12
C ALA A 99 -5.41 7.98 0.25
N ASP A 100 -6.57 7.44 0.68
CA ASP A 100 -7.14 7.74 1.98
C ASP A 100 -6.19 7.32 3.10
N HIS A 101 -5.89 8.24 4.01
CA HIS A 101 -4.98 8.06 5.15
C HIS A 101 -3.52 7.65 4.84
N ILE A 102 -3.04 7.67 3.59
CA ILE A 102 -1.64 7.33 3.26
C ILE A 102 -0.67 8.21 4.06
N ARG A 103 -0.92 9.53 4.14
CA ARG A 103 -0.04 10.46 4.88
C ARG A 103 -0.05 10.23 6.37
N ASP A 104 -1.18 9.77 6.91
CA ASP A 104 -1.29 9.41 8.33
C ASP A 104 -0.46 8.16 8.62
N ALA A 105 -0.53 7.16 7.73
CA ALA A 105 0.29 5.95 7.81
C ALA A 105 1.79 6.29 7.73
N ASP A 106 2.23 7.12 6.79
CA ASP A 106 3.61 7.58 6.68
C ASP A 106 4.11 8.24 7.98
N THR A 107 3.28 9.10 8.56
CA THR A 107 3.60 9.78 9.82
C THR A 107 3.76 8.78 10.97
N ILE A 108 2.81 7.83 11.09
CA ILE A 108 2.86 6.80 12.11
C ILE A 108 4.07 5.88 11.93
N LEU A 109 4.35 5.44 10.70
CA LEU A 109 5.51 4.60 10.40
C LEU A 109 6.82 5.27 10.77
N LYS A 110 6.92 6.58 10.58
CA LYS A 110 8.07 7.39 10.95
C LYS A 110 8.22 7.58 12.47
N GLU A 111 7.12 7.88 13.16
CA GLU A 111 7.14 8.13 14.60
C GLU A 111 7.31 6.84 15.41
N GLU A 112 6.50 5.85 15.12
CA GLU A 112 6.51 4.54 15.77
C GLU A 112 5.89 3.49 14.84
N PRO A 113 6.64 2.47 14.39
CA PRO A 113 7.89 1.91 14.89
C PRO A 113 9.20 2.55 14.39
N SER A 114 9.18 3.79 13.93
CA SER A 114 10.37 4.56 13.53
C SER A 114 11.08 3.97 12.31
N PHE A 115 10.33 3.68 11.25
CA PHE A 115 10.92 3.41 9.95
C PHE A 115 11.46 4.70 9.34
N THR A 116 12.51 4.60 8.57
CA THR A 116 13.15 5.77 7.92
C THR A 116 12.80 5.88 6.46
N ARG A 117 12.17 4.86 5.90
CA ARG A 117 11.84 4.77 4.48
C ARG A 117 10.69 3.81 4.24
N ILE A 118 9.97 4.04 3.15
CA ILE A 118 9.02 3.13 2.52
C ILE A 118 9.57 2.66 1.18
N ALA A 119 8.94 1.68 0.58
CA ALA A 119 9.30 1.13 -0.73
C ALA A 119 8.11 1.20 -1.69
N THR A 120 8.37 1.61 -2.91
CA THR A 120 7.56 1.27 -4.09
C THR A 120 8.29 0.19 -4.90
N PHE A 121 7.65 -0.37 -5.92
CA PHE A 121 8.27 -1.45 -6.69
C PHE A 121 8.39 -1.10 -8.18
N ARG A 122 9.58 -1.26 -8.73
CA ARG A 122 9.83 -1.12 -10.16
C ARG A 122 10.47 -2.40 -10.71
N HIS A 123 9.81 -3.05 -11.65
CA HIS A 123 10.25 -4.35 -12.20
C HIS A 123 10.55 -5.39 -11.11
N ARG A 124 9.67 -5.49 -10.08
CA ARG A 124 9.79 -6.37 -8.90
C ARG A 124 10.94 -6.04 -7.94
N ASN A 125 11.64 -4.93 -8.15
CA ASN A 125 12.70 -4.49 -7.25
C ASN A 125 12.19 -3.32 -6.39
N PRO A 126 12.46 -3.35 -5.07
CA PRO A 126 12.06 -2.25 -4.20
C PRO A 126 12.87 -0.98 -4.51
N VAL A 127 12.17 0.13 -4.62
CA VAL A 127 12.74 1.48 -4.72
C VAL A 127 12.40 2.20 -3.42
N PHE A 128 13.43 2.60 -2.67
CA PHE A 128 13.23 3.18 -1.34
C PHE A 128 13.09 4.70 -1.39
N HIS A 129 12.13 5.21 -0.61
CA HIS A 129 11.84 6.63 -0.43
C HIS A 129 11.90 6.97 1.05
N ALA A 130 12.52 8.12 1.39
CA ALA A 130 12.57 8.59 2.77
C ALA A 130 11.16 8.97 3.27
N LEU A 131 10.85 8.62 4.52
CA LEU A 131 9.68 9.06 5.27
C LEU A 131 9.89 10.46 5.85
#